data_a2b180da90ecaaac2f9d4336eaca4f2e
#
_entry.id   a2b180da90ecaaac2f9d4336eaca4f2e
#
_cell.length_a   1.000
_cell.length_b   1.000
_cell.length_c   1.000
_cell.angle_alpha   90.00
_cell.angle_beta   90.00
_cell.angle_gamma   90.00
#
_symmetry.space_group_name_H-M   'P 1'
#
loop_
_entity.id
_entity.type
_entity.pdbx_description
1 polymer ?
#
loop_
_entity_poly.entity_id
_entity_poly.type
_entity_poly.pdbx_seq_one_letter_code
_entity_poly.pdbx_strand_id
1 'polypeptide(L)'
;MKKFIALLAALSISVSLSGQDDKVLFTGIDASMDCFLPLDRKVYPSFGLGARVRLGRPDQWVNLVSGVRYIHGKRLSGFQVPILVNVNLLRGKRFSGYLGGGFEFDFAGTYYGAMKYQAGLAGRHFDLRVFYKPYQGDLGTGFTFYF
;
A
#
# COMPACT_ATOMS: atom_id res chain seq x y z
N MET A 1 1.56 1.59 -22.31
CA MET A 1 2.48 1.51 -21.19
C MET A 1 3.31 2.78 -20.97
N LYS A 2 4.05 3.32 -21.95
CA LYS A 2 4.89 4.54 -21.79
C LYS A 2 4.11 5.78 -21.30
N LYS A 3 2.88 6.00 -21.77
CA LYS A 3 2.03 7.13 -21.34
C LYS A 3 1.55 7.04 -19.89
N PHE A 4 1.37 5.82 -19.37
CA PHE A 4 0.94 5.58 -18.00
C PHE A 4 2.07 5.81 -16.98
N ILE A 5 3.29 5.41 -17.35
CA ILE A 5 4.51 5.69 -16.57
C ILE A 5 4.79 7.19 -16.53
N ALA A 6 4.61 7.90 -17.64
CA ALA A 6 4.76 9.35 -17.71
C ALA A 6 3.71 10.09 -16.84
N LEU A 7 2.46 9.60 -16.79
CA LEU A 7 1.42 10.17 -15.94
C LEU A 7 1.73 9.97 -14.44
N LEU A 8 2.20 8.78 -14.05
CA LEU A 8 2.65 8.49 -12.69
C LEU A 8 3.87 9.34 -12.28
N ALA A 9 4.83 9.52 -13.17
CA ALA A 9 5.98 10.38 -12.96
C ALA A 9 5.57 11.86 -12.85
N ALA A 10 4.65 12.33 -13.69
CA ALA A 10 4.13 13.70 -13.63
C ALA A 10 3.33 13.98 -12.35
N LEU A 11 2.53 13.02 -11.88
CA LEU A 11 1.85 13.11 -10.58
C LEU A 11 2.85 13.17 -9.41
N SER A 12 3.93 12.41 -9.47
CA SER A 12 4.97 12.41 -8.42
C SER A 12 5.72 13.74 -8.36
N ILE A 13 5.97 14.37 -9.49
CA ILE A 13 6.72 15.65 -9.59
C ILE A 13 5.86 16.83 -9.15
N SER A 14 4.56 16.85 -9.50
CA SER A 14 3.67 17.96 -9.16
C SER A 14 3.37 18.07 -7.65
N VAL A 15 3.51 16.98 -6.90
CA VAL A 15 3.27 16.92 -5.45
C VAL A 15 4.50 17.33 -4.63
N SER A 16 5.70 17.29 -5.21
CA SER A 16 6.95 17.66 -4.53
C SER A 16 7.13 19.16 -4.32
N LEU A 17 6.26 20.00 -4.89
CA LEU A 17 6.39 21.47 -4.91
C LEU A 17 5.67 22.21 -3.79
N SER A 18 4.92 21.55 -2.92
CA SER A 18 4.29 22.18 -1.76
C SER A 18 5.23 22.14 -0.54
N GLY A 19 5.37 23.27 0.13
CA GLY A 19 6.31 23.50 1.25
C GLY A 19 6.28 22.40 2.32
N GLN A 20 7.45 22.12 2.86
CA GLN A 20 7.71 20.88 3.63
C GLN A 20 6.93 20.71 4.93
N ASP A 21 6.44 21.78 5.55
CA ASP A 21 5.79 21.70 6.87
C ASP A 21 4.28 21.41 6.84
N ASP A 22 3.60 21.73 5.73
CA ASP A 22 2.16 21.49 5.55
C ASP A 22 1.83 20.35 4.60
N LYS A 23 2.81 19.50 4.27
CA LYS A 23 2.61 18.39 3.33
C LYS A 23 1.61 17.38 3.89
N VAL A 24 0.47 17.25 3.23
CA VAL A 24 -0.59 16.29 3.58
C VAL A 24 -0.59 15.09 2.63
N LEU A 25 -0.06 15.27 1.43
CA LEU A 25 0.02 14.23 0.41
C LEU A 25 1.45 13.72 0.28
N PHE A 26 1.63 12.42 0.48
CA PHE A 26 2.90 11.72 0.38
C PHE A 26 2.83 10.69 -0.74
N THR A 27 3.81 10.71 -1.61
CA THR A 27 3.97 9.72 -2.68
C THR A 27 5.23 8.91 -2.43
N GLY A 28 5.22 7.63 -2.78
CA GLY A 28 6.35 6.76 -2.49
C GLY A 28 6.39 5.51 -3.34
N ILE A 29 7.50 4.80 -3.25
CA ILE A 29 7.70 3.49 -3.86
C ILE A 29 7.28 2.43 -2.84
N ASP A 30 6.47 1.49 -3.28
CA ASP A 30 5.92 0.39 -2.49
C ASP A 30 6.50 -0.94 -2.89
N ALA A 31 6.99 -1.71 -1.92
CA ALA A 31 7.39 -3.09 -2.10
C ALA A 31 6.63 -3.98 -1.11
N SER A 32 6.19 -5.14 -1.56
CA SER A 32 5.44 -6.09 -0.73
C SER A 32 5.77 -7.53 -1.05
N MET A 33 5.54 -8.39 -0.07
CA MET A 33 5.54 -9.83 -0.22
C MET A 33 4.23 -10.36 0.34
N ASP A 34 3.46 -11.02 -0.49
CA ASP A 34 2.21 -11.68 -0.15
C ASP A 34 2.46 -13.19 -0.09
N CYS A 35 2.00 -13.86 0.96
CA CYS A 35 2.06 -15.30 1.11
C CYS A 35 0.64 -15.85 1.15
N PHE A 36 0.26 -16.58 0.13
CA PHE A 36 -0.98 -17.34 0.14
C PHE A 36 -0.77 -18.60 1.00
N LEU A 37 -1.64 -18.77 1.99
CA LEU A 37 -1.62 -19.90 2.94
C LEU A 37 -2.85 -20.79 2.68
N PRO A 38 -2.81 -21.68 1.69
CA PRO A 38 -3.91 -22.60 1.45
C PRO A 38 -3.97 -23.69 2.53
N LEU A 39 -5.13 -24.33 2.67
CA LEU A 39 -5.36 -25.41 3.61
C LEU A 39 -4.47 -26.65 3.35
N ASP A 40 -3.90 -26.78 2.15
CA ASP A 40 -3.00 -27.87 1.74
C ASP A 40 -1.54 -27.71 2.19
N ARG A 41 -1.24 -26.72 3.02
CA ARG A 41 0.07 -26.41 3.60
C ARG A 41 1.17 -25.98 2.62
N LYS A 42 0.86 -25.74 1.35
CA LYS A 42 1.84 -25.18 0.39
C LYS A 42 1.77 -23.68 0.40
N VAL A 43 2.88 -23.03 0.75
CA VAL A 43 3.00 -21.56 0.72
C VAL A 43 3.37 -21.11 -0.69
N TYR A 44 2.62 -20.18 -1.23
CA TYR A 44 2.88 -19.58 -2.55
C TYR A 44 3.23 -18.10 -2.38
N PRO A 45 4.51 -17.75 -2.38
CA PRO A 45 4.93 -16.36 -2.27
C PRO A 45 4.67 -15.61 -3.57
N SER A 46 4.30 -14.35 -3.44
CA SER A 46 4.18 -13.38 -4.52
C SER A 46 4.84 -12.08 -4.10
N PHE A 47 5.49 -11.41 -5.03
CA PHE A 47 6.20 -10.16 -4.78
C PHE A 47 5.51 -9.03 -5.52
N GLY A 48 5.32 -7.91 -4.85
CA GLY A 48 4.70 -6.71 -5.40
C GLY A 48 5.64 -5.53 -5.38
N LEU A 49 5.61 -4.75 -6.47
CA LEU A 49 6.30 -3.47 -6.58
C LEU A 49 5.35 -2.43 -7.21
N GLY A 50 5.39 -1.21 -6.69
CA GLY A 50 4.49 -0.19 -7.20
C GLY A 50 4.71 1.20 -6.64
N ALA A 51 3.69 2.05 -6.83
CA ALA A 51 3.62 3.37 -6.26
C ALA A 51 2.49 3.44 -5.23
N ARG A 52 2.71 4.14 -4.14
CA ARG A 52 1.74 4.33 -3.07
C ARG A 52 1.58 5.82 -2.75
N VAL A 53 0.36 6.19 -2.45
CA VAL A 53 -0.02 7.56 -2.08
C VAL A 53 -0.67 7.50 -0.71
N ARG A 54 -0.25 8.38 0.19
CA ARG A 54 -0.88 8.59 1.49
C ARG A 54 -1.36 10.02 1.59
N LEU A 55 -2.64 10.19 1.87
CA LEU A 55 -3.25 11.45 2.23
C LEU A 55 -3.44 11.49 3.75
N GLY A 56 -2.77 12.41 4.40
CA GLY A 56 -2.74 12.57 5.84
C GLY A 56 -1.34 12.36 6.43
N ARG A 57 -1.05 13.09 7.50
CA ARG A 57 0.24 13.04 8.22
C ARG A 57 0.24 11.89 9.24
N PRO A 58 1.41 11.35 9.61
CA PRO A 58 1.49 10.30 10.63
C PRO A 58 0.91 10.68 12.00
N ASP A 59 0.95 11.98 12.34
CA ASP A 59 0.41 12.50 13.59
C ASP A 59 -1.11 12.75 13.58
N GLN A 60 -1.76 12.64 12.42
CA GLN A 60 -3.20 12.73 12.30
C GLN A 60 -3.90 11.42 12.69
N TRP A 61 -5.15 11.49 13.13
CA TRP A 61 -5.94 10.34 13.53
C TRP A 61 -6.21 9.37 12.38
N VAL A 62 -6.45 9.91 11.19
CA VAL A 62 -6.89 9.15 10.02
C VAL A 62 -6.03 9.50 8.81
N ASN A 63 -5.65 8.48 8.06
CA ASN A 63 -4.99 8.61 6.78
C ASN A 63 -5.72 7.79 5.72
N LEU A 64 -5.88 8.36 4.53
CA LEU A 64 -6.30 7.61 3.35
C LEU A 64 -5.06 7.14 2.58
N VAL A 65 -5.08 5.88 2.17
CA VAL A 65 -3.97 5.29 1.42
C VAL A 65 -4.51 4.64 0.16
N SER A 66 -3.86 4.94 -0.95
CA SER A 66 -4.12 4.30 -2.24
C SER A 66 -2.80 4.06 -2.98
N GLY A 67 -2.89 3.52 -4.19
CA GLY A 67 -1.72 3.30 -5.03
C GLY A 67 -1.99 2.33 -6.15
N VAL A 68 -0.95 1.97 -6.86
CA VAL A 68 -0.96 0.90 -7.84
C VAL A 68 0.30 0.08 -7.66
N ARG A 69 0.15 -1.23 -7.61
CA ARG A 69 1.29 -2.15 -7.58
C ARG A 69 1.10 -3.27 -8.60
N TYR A 70 2.20 -3.73 -9.15
CA TYR A 70 2.23 -4.96 -9.92
C TYR A 70 2.70 -6.08 -9.00
N ILE A 71 1.91 -7.14 -8.90
CA ILE A 71 2.26 -8.35 -8.16
C ILE A 71 2.67 -9.45 -9.13
N HIS A 72 3.69 -10.21 -8.78
CA HIS A 72 4.17 -11.36 -9.54
C HIS A 72 4.37 -12.56 -8.63
N GLY A 73 3.75 -13.67 -8.98
CA GLY A 73 3.86 -14.93 -8.25
C GLY A 73 3.29 -16.10 -9.06
N LYS A 74 3.46 -17.32 -8.56
CA LYS A 74 2.98 -18.52 -9.25
C LYS A 74 1.47 -18.56 -9.41
N ARG A 75 0.74 -17.91 -8.54
CA ARG A 75 -0.72 -18.02 -8.47
C ARG A 75 -1.42 -16.75 -8.96
N LEU A 76 -0.79 -15.61 -8.80
CA LEU A 76 -1.35 -14.32 -9.16
C LEU A 76 -0.27 -13.44 -9.78
N SER A 77 -0.56 -12.90 -10.96
CA SER A 77 0.28 -11.87 -11.57
C SER A 77 -0.62 -10.83 -12.21
N GLY A 78 -0.43 -9.57 -11.86
CA GLY A 78 -1.24 -8.47 -12.38
C GLY A 78 -1.16 -7.22 -11.53
N PHE A 79 -2.00 -6.24 -11.87
CA PHE A 79 -2.06 -4.98 -11.15
C PHE A 79 -3.06 -5.04 -10.00
N GLN A 80 -2.72 -4.37 -8.92
CA GLN A 80 -3.58 -4.20 -7.75
C GLN A 80 -3.68 -2.72 -7.38
N VAL A 81 -4.88 -2.30 -7.02
CA VAL A 81 -5.18 -0.93 -6.56
C VAL A 81 -5.83 -0.99 -5.19
N PRO A 82 -5.09 -0.73 -4.11
CA PRO A 82 -5.65 -0.63 -2.77
C PRO A 82 -6.32 0.73 -2.56
N ILE A 83 -7.44 0.74 -1.83
CA ILE A 83 -8.07 1.92 -1.25
C ILE A 83 -8.31 1.62 0.22
N LEU A 84 -7.52 2.22 1.10
CA LEU A 84 -7.46 1.86 2.51
C LEU A 84 -7.57 3.10 3.39
N VAL A 85 -8.24 2.95 4.52
CA VAL A 85 -8.27 3.94 5.59
C VAL A 85 -7.46 3.40 6.76
N ASN A 86 -6.52 4.17 7.25
CA ASN A 86 -5.72 3.87 8.44
C ASN A 86 -6.13 4.77 9.58
N VAL A 87 -6.29 4.18 10.76
CA VAL A 87 -6.50 4.89 12.02
C VAL A 87 -5.22 4.79 12.85
N ASN A 88 -4.61 5.92 13.15
CA ASN A 88 -3.38 6.00 13.93
C ASN A 88 -3.71 5.94 15.42
N LEU A 89 -3.42 4.81 16.05
CA LEU A 89 -3.69 4.55 17.46
C LEU A 89 -2.56 5.08 18.36
N LEU A 90 -1.31 4.88 17.92
CA LEU A 90 -0.12 5.38 18.59
C LEU A 90 0.45 6.54 17.76
N ARG A 91 0.35 7.75 18.27
CA ARG A 91 0.73 8.96 17.53
C ARG A 91 1.96 9.59 18.15
N GLY A 92 3.09 9.46 17.48
CA GLY A 92 4.33 10.12 17.82
C GLY A 92 4.73 11.18 16.78
N LYS A 93 5.55 12.14 17.15
CA LYS A 93 6.06 13.17 16.23
C LYS A 93 6.85 12.62 15.05
N ARG A 94 7.50 11.46 15.22
CA ARG A 94 8.36 10.84 14.20
C ARG A 94 7.72 9.65 13.50
N PHE A 95 6.90 8.89 14.22
CA PHE A 95 6.19 7.73 13.70
C PHE A 95 4.89 7.49 14.45
N SER A 96 3.98 6.78 13.82
CA SER A 96 2.70 6.34 14.38
C SER A 96 2.49 4.85 14.16
N GLY A 97 1.87 4.19 15.11
CA GLY A 97 1.33 2.85 14.95
C GLY A 97 -0.13 2.94 14.51
N TYR A 98 -0.51 2.17 13.49
CA TYR A 98 -1.86 2.23 12.92
C TYR A 98 -2.49 0.85 12.69
N LEU A 99 -3.82 0.85 12.67
CA LEU A 99 -4.64 -0.19 12.09
C LEU A 99 -5.39 0.37 10.90
N GLY A 100 -5.58 -0.42 9.87
CA GLY A 100 -6.28 0.02 8.67
C GLY A 100 -7.07 -1.08 8.01
N GLY A 101 -8.01 -0.67 7.18
CA GLY A 101 -8.83 -1.57 6.38
C GLY A 101 -9.40 -0.88 5.16
N GLY A 102 -9.86 -1.68 4.21
CA GLY A 102 -10.48 -1.20 2.98
C GLY A 102 -10.54 -2.29 1.93
N PHE A 103 -10.49 -1.86 0.67
CA PHE A 103 -10.60 -2.74 -0.47
C PHE A 103 -9.33 -2.71 -1.31
N GLU A 104 -8.99 -3.85 -1.89
CA GLU A 104 -7.96 -3.98 -2.89
C GLU A 104 -8.59 -4.56 -4.15
N PHE A 105 -8.47 -3.85 -5.26
CA PHE A 105 -8.98 -4.27 -6.57
C PHE A 105 -7.87 -4.95 -7.34
N ASP A 106 -8.12 -6.19 -7.75
CA ASP A 106 -7.19 -7.02 -8.50
C ASP A 106 -7.55 -7.02 -9.98
N PHE A 107 -6.60 -6.69 -10.84
CA PHE A 107 -6.72 -6.67 -12.30
C PHE A 107 -5.84 -7.76 -12.94
N ALA A 108 -5.82 -8.94 -12.34
CA ALA A 108 -5.02 -10.06 -12.77
C ALA A 108 -5.90 -11.11 -13.51
N GLY A 109 -6.35 -10.75 -14.71
CA GLY A 109 -7.16 -11.63 -15.55
C GLY A 109 -8.66 -11.60 -15.24
N THR A 110 -9.05 -11.76 -14.00
CA THR A 110 -10.44 -11.59 -13.53
C THR A 110 -10.47 -10.40 -12.58
N TYR A 111 -11.31 -9.42 -12.90
CA TYR A 111 -11.51 -8.26 -12.03
C TYR A 111 -12.31 -8.68 -10.81
N TYR A 112 -11.75 -8.50 -9.63
CA TYR A 112 -12.49 -8.63 -8.37
C TYR A 112 -11.89 -7.73 -7.29
N GLY A 113 -12.72 -7.36 -6.30
CA GLY A 113 -12.31 -6.61 -5.12
C GLY A 113 -12.26 -7.53 -3.90
N ALA A 114 -11.25 -7.39 -3.07
CA ALA A 114 -11.10 -8.11 -1.82
C ALA A 114 -10.96 -7.14 -0.65
N MET A 115 -11.52 -7.49 0.49
CA MET A 115 -11.25 -6.78 1.73
C MET A 115 -9.79 -7.02 2.14
N LYS A 116 -9.16 -5.95 2.62
CA LYS A 116 -7.79 -5.98 3.12
C LYS A 116 -7.72 -5.28 4.47
N TYR A 117 -7.13 -5.93 5.43
CA TYR A 117 -6.80 -5.37 6.74
C TYR A 117 -5.29 -5.22 6.84
N GLN A 118 -4.84 -4.19 7.51
CA GLN A 118 -3.42 -3.96 7.73
C GLN A 118 -3.15 -3.34 9.09
N ALA A 119 -1.94 -3.61 9.60
CA ALA A 119 -1.39 -2.96 10.79
C ALA A 119 0.06 -2.59 10.49
N GLY A 120 0.54 -1.49 11.04
CA GLY A 120 1.90 -1.08 10.74
C GLY A 120 2.39 0.13 11.51
N LEU A 121 3.61 0.51 11.14
CA LEU A 121 4.29 1.70 11.63
C LEU A 121 4.53 2.64 10.45
N ALA A 122 4.01 3.86 10.56
CA ALA A 122 4.16 4.89 9.55
C ALA A 122 4.97 6.06 10.09
N GLY A 123 6.03 6.42 9.40
CA GLY A 123 6.79 7.64 9.59
C GLY A 123 6.53 8.65 8.48
N ARG A 124 7.29 9.77 8.48
CA ARG A 124 7.22 10.76 7.41
C ARG A 124 7.64 10.16 6.07
N HIS A 125 8.73 9.40 6.07
CA HIS A 125 9.37 8.87 4.88
C HIS A 125 9.22 7.36 4.70
N PHE A 126 8.58 6.66 5.62
CA PHE A 126 8.43 5.21 5.53
C PHE A 126 7.09 4.72 6.05
N ASP A 127 6.72 3.54 5.63
CA ASP A 127 5.59 2.77 6.13
C ASP A 127 6.00 1.29 6.10
N LEU A 128 6.00 0.65 7.26
CA LEU A 128 6.22 -0.79 7.40
C LEU A 128 4.92 -1.41 7.88
N ARG A 129 4.44 -2.43 7.18
CA ARG A 129 3.14 -3.03 7.48
C ARG A 129 3.11 -4.53 7.32
N VAL A 130 2.19 -5.14 8.05
CA VAL A 130 1.65 -6.47 7.80
C VAL A 130 0.20 -6.32 7.34
N PHE A 131 -0.28 -7.22 6.48
CA PHE A 131 -1.66 -7.18 6.01
C PHE A 131 -2.22 -8.58 5.82
N TYR A 132 -3.55 -8.65 5.88
CA TYR A 132 -4.31 -9.89 5.72
C TYR A 132 -5.51 -9.66 4.80
N LYS A 133 -5.75 -10.60 3.89
CA LYS A 133 -6.87 -10.62 2.97
C LYS A 133 -7.71 -11.88 3.23
N PRO A 134 -8.78 -11.78 4.03
CA PRO A 134 -9.50 -12.96 4.52
C PRO A 134 -10.09 -13.82 3.41
N TYR A 135 -10.64 -13.23 2.36
CA TYR A 135 -11.25 -13.98 1.27
C TYR A 135 -10.24 -14.74 0.37
N GLN A 136 -9.02 -14.29 0.36
CA GLN A 136 -7.93 -14.92 -0.41
C GLN A 136 -7.07 -15.84 0.47
N GLY A 137 -7.14 -15.69 1.80
CA GLY A 137 -6.24 -16.36 2.74
C GLY A 137 -4.80 -15.85 2.64
N ASP A 138 -4.60 -14.64 2.12
CA ASP A 138 -3.28 -14.05 1.95
C ASP A 138 -2.84 -13.30 3.21
N LEU A 139 -1.66 -13.62 3.69
CA LEU A 139 -0.92 -12.85 4.69
C LEU A 139 0.30 -12.25 4.01
N GLY A 140 0.60 -10.99 4.27
CA GLY A 140 1.74 -10.36 3.64
C GLY A 140 2.36 -9.25 4.46
N THR A 141 3.51 -8.80 3.97
CA THR A 141 4.25 -7.66 4.51
C THR A 141 4.50 -6.66 3.41
N GLY A 142 4.69 -5.40 3.78
CA GLY A 142 5.02 -4.36 2.82
C GLY A 142 5.80 -3.24 3.44
N PHE A 143 6.59 -2.62 2.60
CA PHE A 143 7.37 -1.43 2.93
C PHE A 143 7.14 -0.37 1.86
N THR A 144 6.95 0.87 2.29
CA THR A 144 6.87 2.03 1.39
C THR A 144 7.89 3.07 1.81
N PHE A 145 8.60 3.62 0.85
CA PHE A 145 9.43 4.80 1.06
C PHE A 145 8.75 6.01 0.40
N TYR A 146 8.47 7.05 1.20
CA TYR A 146 7.83 8.30 0.76
C TYR A 146 8.86 9.41 0.55
N PHE A 147 8.66 10.21 -0.48
CA PHE A 147 9.49 11.37 -0.86
C PHE A 147 8.96 12.68 -0.29
#